data_d7d3657769085c1e12729c28ac2366b8
#
_entry.id   d7d3657769085c1e12729c28ac2366b8
#
_cell.length_a   1.000
_cell.length_b   1.000
_cell.length_c   1.000
_cell.angle_alpha   90.00
_cell.angle_beta   90.00
_cell.angle_gamma   90.00
#
_symmetry.space_group_name_H-M   'P 1'
#
loop_
_entity.id
_entity.type
_entity.pdbx_description
1 polymer ?
#
loop_
_entity_poly.entity_id
_entity_poly.type
_entity_poly.pdbx_seq_one_letter_code
_entity_poly.pdbx_strand_id
1 'polypeptide(L)'
;LDSEREKLLQTKKLRSRIKIKNPKDLEHYGIFYIAPYDATKIHLSDSSIDACISTNTLEHIPKFDIILIFSELYRKLKDEGIVSLIIDYSDHYAHTDNNISLLNFLKFSHHQWKRYNHKIHFQNRLRHFEYIDIFEKIGFRTIKEDLFYAEKNIPSLISDSYKNFNPSW
;
A
#
# COMPACT_ATOMS: atom_id res chain seq x y z
N LEU A 1 29.55 -3.51 11.02
CA LEU A 1 29.49 -2.11 10.50
C LEU A 1 30.17 -1.95 9.14
N ASP A 2 31.31 -2.62 8.88
CA ASP A 2 32.04 -2.50 7.60
C ASP A 2 31.33 -3.19 6.44
N SER A 3 30.72 -4.36 6.67
CA SER A 3 30.02 -5.14 5.62
C SER A 3 28.77 -4.42 5.06
N GLU A 4 28.01 -3.71 5.91
CA GLU A 4 26.86 -2.92 5.45
C GLU A 4 27.29 -1.67 4.69
N ARG A 5 28.37 -1.04 5.12
CA ARG A 5 28.95 0.12 4.44
C ARG A 5 29.51 -0.24 3.06
N GLU A 6 30.13 -1.42 2.92
CA GLU A 6 30.60 -1.93 1.61
C GLU A 6 29.42 -2.26 0.69
N LYS A 7 28.36 -2.89 1.20
CA LYS A 7 27.13 -3.15 0.44
C LYS A 7 26.48 -1.84 -0.05
N LEU A 8 26.43 -0.81 0.81
CA LEU A 8 25.92 0.52 0.44
C LEU A 8 26.78 1.21 -0.63
N LEU A 9 28.10 1.06 -0.54
CA LEU A 9 29.04 1.61 -1.52
C LEU A 9 28.95 0.88 -2.86
N GLN A 10 28.77 -0.44 -2.86
CA GLN A 10 28.49 -1.21 -4.07
C GLN A 10 27.17 -0.80 -4.70
N THR A 11 26.10 -0.61 -3.91
CA THR A 11 24.81 -0.12 -4.39
C THR A 11 24.91 1.29 -5.00
N LYS A 12 25.70 2.19 -4.40
CA LYS A 12 25.98 3.52 -4.97
C LYS A 12 26.79 3.44 -6.27
N LYS A 13 27.79 2.54 -6.35
CA LYS A 13 28.55 2.29 -7.60
C LYS A 13 27.67 1.70 -8.71
N LEU A 14 26.72 0.82 -8.37
CA LEU A 14 25.74 0.32 -9.33
C LEU A 14 24.87 1.47 -9.89
N ARG A 15 24.33 2.33 -9.02
CA ARG A 15 23.51 3.48 -9.44
C ARG A 15 24.20 4.40 -10.45
N SER A 16 25.49 4.59 -10.36
CA SER A 16 26.26 5.43 -11.29
C SER A 16 26.50 4.80 -12.67
N ARG A 17 26.27 3.48 -12.82
CA ARG A 17 26.49 2.72 -14.06
C ARG A 17 25.23 2.35 -14.81
N ILE A 18 24.05 2.44 -14.17
CA ILE A 18 22.77 2.07 -14.79
C ILE A 18 22.30 3.24 -15.65
N LYS A 19 22.38 3.12 -16.96
CA LYS A 19 21.80 4.05 -17.92
C LYS A 19 20.50 3.46 -18.45
N ILE A 20 19.37 3.82 -17.85
CA ILE A 20 18.04 3.41 -18.27
C ILE A 20 17.47 4.54 -19.13
N LYS A 21 17.18 4.27 -20.39
CA LYS A 21 16.50 5.18 -21.32
C LYS A 21 15.03 4.79 -21.51
N ASN A 22 14.72 3.52 -21.37
CA ASN A 22 13.38 2.98 -21.50
C ASN A 22 13.22 1.74 -20.56
N PRO A 23 11.99 1.30 -20.28
CA PRO A 23 11.75 0.14 -19.39
C PRO A 23 12.45 -1.17 -19.82
N LYS A 24 12.70 -1.38 -21.12
CA LYS A 24 13.38 -2.59 -21.62
C LYS A 24 14.84 -2.67 -21.18
N ASP A 25 15.48 -1.54 -20.93
CA ASP A 25 16.87 -1.52 -20.45
C ASP A 25 17.00 -2.19 -19.07
N LEU A 26 15.91 -2.27 -18.32
CA LEU A 26 15.84 -2.94 -17.01
C LEU A 26 16.04 -4.45 -17.11
N GLU A 27 15.68 -5.07 -18.23
CA GLU A 27 15.79 -6.53 -18.45
C GLU A 27 17.23 -7.01 -18.35
N HIS A 28 18.21 -6.19 -18.74
CA HIS A 28 19.64 -6.49 -18.57
C HIS A 28 20.06 -6.66 -17.10
N TYR A 29 19.23 -6.17 -16.18
CA TYR A 29 19.43 -6.26 -14.73
C TYR A 29 18.47 -7.27 -14.09
N GLY A 30 17.77 -8.08 -14.87
CA GLY A 30 16.80 -9.04 -14.39
C GLY A 30 15.50 -8.39 -13.87
N ILE A 31 15.22 -7.13 -14.26
CA ILE A 31 14.02 -6.39 -13.86
C ILE A 31 13.07 -6.33 -15.05
N PHE A 32 11.86 -6.84 -14.88
CA PHE A 32 10.82 -6.85 -15.92
C PHE A 32 9.72 -5.85 -15.56
N TYR A 33 9.51 -4.87 -16.43
CA TYR A 33 8.41 -3.92 -16.30
C TYR A 33 7.22 -4.41 -17.13
N ILE A 34 6.10 -4.66 -16.48
CA ILE A 34 4.88 -5.15 -17.13
C ILE A 34 3.74 -4.17 -16.85
N ALA A 35 3.25 -3.53 -17.89
CA ALA A 35 2.10 -2.64 -17.82
C ALA A 35 1.37 -2.59 -19.18
N PRO A 36 0.02 -2.56 -19.22
CA PRO A 36 -0.88 -2.71 -18.07
C PRO A 36 -0.86 -4.13 -17.51
N TYR A 37 -1.10 -4.29 -16.18
CA TYR A 37 -1.10 -5.59 -15.54
C TYR A 37 -2.23 -5.70 -14.50
N ASP A 38 -2.96 -6.80 -14.53
CA ASP A 38 -4.01 -7.11 -13.56
C ASP A 38 -3.44 -7.97 -12.43
N ALA A 39 -3.23 -7.35 -11.28
CA ALA A 39 -2.68 -8.03 -10.11
C ALA A 39 -3.63 -9.07 -9.47
N THR A 40 -4.89 -9.13 -9.90
CA THR A 40 -5.81 -10.20 -9.50
C THR A 40 -5.53 -11.51 -10.25
N LYS A 41 -4.63 -11.48 -11.27
CA LYS A 41 -4.28 -12.62 -12.13
C LYS A 41 -2.77 -12.62 -12.39
N ILE A 42 -1.99 -13.05 -11.42
CA ILE A 42 -0.53 -13.05 -11.51
C ILE A 42 -0.07 -14.25 -12.37
N HIS A 43 0.55 -13.95 -13.53
CA HIS A 43 1.04 -14.96 -14.48
C HIS A 43 2.42 -15.53 -14.09
N LEU A 44 2.58 -15.90 -12.82
CA LEU A 44 3.74 -16.60 -12.29
C LEU A 44 3.29 -17.96 -11.73
N SER A 45 4.21 -18.87 -11.56
CA SER A 45 3.92 -20.14 -10.89
C SER A 45 3.52 -19.93 -9.45
N ASP A 46 2.76 -20.86 -8.89
CA ASP A 46 2.44 -20.86 -7.46
C ASP A 46 3.74 -21.07 -6.66
N SER A 47 3.79 -20.53 -5.46
CA SER A 47 4.96 -20.64 -4.56
C SER A 47 6.28 -20.23 -5.23
N SER A 48 6.28 -19.17 -6.05
CA SER A 48 7.46 -18.73 -6.80
C SER A 48 7.99 -17.34 -6.39
N ILE A 49 7.20 -16.55 -5.66
CA ILE A 49 7.56 -15.18 -5.25
C ILE A 49 8.19 -15.22 -3.85
N ASP A 50 9.39 -14.65 -3.71
CA ASP A 50 10.08 -14.52 -2.42
C ASP A 50 9.59 -13.29 -1.64
N ALA A 51 9.31 -12.20 -2.33
CA ALA A 51 8.86 -10.95 -1.70
C ALA A 51 7.97 -10.12 -2.62
N CYS A 52 6.99 -9.45 -2.03
CA CYS A 52 6.16 -8.43 -2.68
C CYS A 52 6.28 -7.12 -1.90
N ILE A 53 6.43 -6.01 -2.62
CA ILE A 53 6.52 -4.67 -2.03
C ILE A 53 5.47 -3.79 -2.69
N SER A 54 4.72 -3.04 -1.88
CA SER A 54 3.79 -2.01 -2.35
C SER A 54 3.89 -0.77 -1.46
N THR A 55 3.89 0.40 -2.09
CA THR A 55 3.98 1.68 -1.38
C THR A 55 2.94 2.65 -1.90
N ASN A 56 2.14 3.22 -1.01
CA ASN A 56 1.14 4.26 -1.32
C ASN A 56 0.25 3.90 -2.52
N THR A 57 -0.29 2.70 -2.50
CA THR A 57 -1.09 2.16 -3.62
C THR A 57 -2.43 1.60 -3.14
N LEU A 58 -2.43 0.88 -2.01
CA LEU A 58 -3.62 0.13 -1.56
C LEU A 58 -4.78 1.05 -1.19
N GLU A 59 -4.50 2.27 -0.75
CA GLU A 59 -5.51 3.30 -0.48
C GLU A 59 -6.30 3.71 -1.72
N HIS A 60 -5.74 3.47 -2.91
CA HIS A 60 -6.39 3.74 -4.20
C HIS A 60 -7.12 2.54 -4.81
N ILE A 61 -7.13 1.41 -4.12
CA ILE A 61 -7.76 0.17 -4.59
C ILE A 61 -9.05 -0.10 -3.81
N PRO A 62 -10.16 -0.46 -4.47
CA PRO A 62 -11.38 -0.88 -3.79
C PRO A 62 -11.14 -2.09 -2.88
N LYS A 63 -11.82 -2.14 -1.73
CA LYS A 63 -11.68 -3.22 -0.75
C LYS A 63 -11.79 -4.61 -1.36
N PHE A 64 -12.76 -4.81 -2.26
CA PHE A 64 -12.97 -6.09 -2.91
C PHE A 64 -11.77 -6.51 -3.77
N ASP A 65 -11.20 -5.57 -4.52
CA ASP A 65 -10.05 -5.83 -5.38
C ASP A 65 -8.80 -6.12 -4.55
N ILE A 66 -8.63 -5.45 -3.38
CA ILE A 66 -7.56 -5.78 -2.43
C ILE A 66 -7.65 -7.25 -2.00
N ILE A 67 -8.85 -7.73 -1.66
CA ILE A 67 -9.05 -9.13 -1.27
C ILE A 67 -8.65 -10.07 -2.41
N LEU A 68 -9.04 -9.78 -3.65
CA LEU A 68 -8.69 -10.61 -4.81
C LEU A 68 -7.18 -10.61 -5.07
N ILE A 69 -6.55 -9.43 -5.08
CA ILE A 69 -5.10 -9.28 -5.30
C ILE A 69 -4.31 -10.05 -4.25
N PHE A 70 -4.65 -9.89 -2.98
CA PHE A 70 -3.90 -10.53 -1.90
C PHE A 70 -4.20 -12.03 -1.78
N SER A 71 -5.39 -12.49 -2.15
CA SER A 71 -5.69 -13.92 -2.26
C SER A 71 -4.84 -14.58 -3.38
N GLU A 72 -4.71 -13.90 -4.52
CA GLU A 72 -3.86 -14.37 -5.62
C GLU A 72 -2.37 -14.31 -5.21
N LEU A 73 -1.93 -13.22 -4.58
CA LEU A 73 -0.56 -13.07 -4.10
C LEU A 73 -0.19 -14.14 -3.06
N TYR A 74 -1.10 -14.47 -2.14
CA TYR A 74 -0.88 -15.51 -1.13
C TYR A 74 -0.57 -16.86 -1.78
N ARG A 75 -1.28 -17.22 -2.85
CA ARG A 75 -1.05 -18.43 -3.62
C ARG A 75 0.31 -18.43 -4.36
N LYS A 76 0.77 -17.25 -4.76
CA LYS A 76 2.02 -17.08 -5.52
C LYS A 76 3.26 -16.98 -4.65
N LEU A 77 3.11 -16.55 -3.40
CA LEU A 77 4.22 -16.48 -2.46
C LEU A 77 4.71 -17.88 -2.07
N LYS A 78 6.00 -17.98 -1.83
CA LYS A 78 6.60 -19.12 -1.14
C LYS A 78 6.18 -19.15 0.32
N ASP A 79 6.34 -20.29 1.00
CA ASP A 79 5.98 -20.47 2.42
C ASP A 79 6.63 -19.42 3.33
N GLU A 80 7.89 -19.05 3.07
CA GLU A 80 8.64 -18.00 3.79
C GLU A 80 8.60 -16.65 3.07
N GLY A 81 7.69 -16.48 2.10
CA GLY A 81 7.57 -15.25 1.32
C GLY A 81 7.07 -14.09 2.16
N ILE A 82 7.59 -12.90 1.90
CA ILE A 82 7.33 -11.68 2.68
C ILE A 82 6.56 -10.66 1.84
N VAL A 83 5.58 -10.00 2.48
CA VAL A 83 4.90 -8.82 1.93
C VAL A 83 5.26 -7.60 2.77
N SER A 84 5.77 -6.55 2.12
CA SER A 84 6.07 -5.26 2.75
C SER A 84 5.17 -4.17 2.17
N LEU A 85 4.41 -3.51 3.02
CA LEU A 85 3.41 -2.53 2.61
C LEU A 85 3.65 -1.19 3.32
N ILE A 86 3.53 -0.11 2.56
CA ILE A 86 3.32 1.24 3.10
C ILE A 86 1.96 1.70 2.59
N ILE A 87 1.08 2.06 3.50
CA ILE A 87 -0.31 2.48 3.19
C ILE A 87 -0.53 3.87 3.78
N ASP A 88 -1.02 4.80 2.97
CA ASP A 88 -1.40 6.12 3.43
C ASP A 88 -2.87 6.12 3.87
N TYR A 89 -3.09 6.42 5.15
CA TYR A 89 -4.41 6.50 5.76
C TYR A 89 -4.99 7.92 5.79
N SER A 90 -4.32 8.88 5.14
CA SER A 90 -4.75 10.27 5.13
C SER A 90 -5.76 10.59 4.03
N ASP A 91 -6.50 11.67 4.21
CA ASP A 91 -7.31 12.28 3.15
C ASP A 91 -6.41 13.00 2.15
N HIS A 92 -6.34 12.52 0.93
CA HIS A 92 -5.44 13.07 -0.08
C HIS A 92 -5.80 14.49 -0.53
N TYR A 93 -7.01 14.98 -0.29
CA TYR A 93 -7.34 16.39 -0.49
C TYR A 93 -6.55 17.31 0.45
N ALA A 94 -6.17 16.80 1.63
CA ALA A 94 -5.34 17.54 2.58
C ALA A 94 -3.91 17.82 2.08
N HIS A 95 -3.43 17.05 1.10
CA HIS A 95 -2.11 17.28 0.50
C HIS A 95 -2.08 18.50 -0.42
N THR A 96 -3.25 18.99 -0.84
CA THR A 96 -3.38 20.15 -1.75
C THR A 96 -4.05 21.35 -1.09
N ASP A 97 -4.77 21.17 0.03
CA ASP A 97 -5.44 22.21 0.78
C ASP A 97 -5.12 22.09 2.28
N ASN A 98 -4.32 23.00 2.79
CA ASN A 98 -3.91 23.04 4.20
C ASN A 98 -5.06 23.32 5.20
N ASN A 99 -6.24 23.70 4.73
CA ASN A 99 -7.43 23.86 5.56
C ASN A 99 -8.19 22.52 5.77
N ILE A 100 -7.79 21.48 5.07
CA ILE A 100 -8.37 20.15 5.18
C ILE A 100 -7.50 19.31 6.12
N SER A 101 -8.13 18.74 7.15
CA SER A 101 -7.46 17.78 8.05
C SER A 101 -7.11 16.48 7.31
N LEU A 102 -6.00 15.85 7.68
CA LEU A 102 -5.62 14.53 7.16
C LEU A 102 -6.67 13.43 7.39
N LEU A 103 -7.60 13.63 8.28
CA LEU A 103 -8.71 12.73 8.58
C LEU A 103 -10.08 13.28 8.15
N ASN A 104 -10.10 14.33 7.33
CA ASN A 104 -11.32 15.02 6.96
C ASN A 104 -12.37 14.11 6.30
N PHE A 105 -11.95 13.17 5.46
CA PHE A 105 -12.85 12.24 4.78
C PHE A 105 -13.66 11.34 5.75
N LEU A 106 -13.25 11.21 7.01
CA LEU A 106 -14.00 10.48 8.05
C LEU A 106 -15.25 11.23 8.55
N LYS A 107 -15.37 12.51 8.24
CA LYS A 107 -16.58 13.31 8.52
C LYS A 107 -17.78 12.88 7.67
N PHE A 108 -17.52 12.28 6.52
CA PHE A 108 -18.54 11.93 5.54
C PHE A 108 -19.07 10.51 5.75
N SER A 109 -20.39 10.35 5.73
CA SER A 109 -20.97 9.01 5.60
C SER A 109 -20.53 8.33 4.29
N HIS A 110 -20.71 7.03 4.16
CA HIS A 110 -20.39 6.32 2.91
C HIS A 110 -21.13 6.90 1.70
N HIS A 111 -22.40 7.33 1.89
CA HIS A 111 -23.18 7.93 0.82
C HIS A 111 -22.65 9.30 0.40
N GLN A 112 -22.29 10.15 1.36
CA GLN A 112 -21.72 11.47 1.09
C GLN A 112 -20.36 11.36 0.42
N TRP A 113 -19.49 10.44 0.88
CA TRP A 113 -18.16 10.24 0.33
C TRP A 113 -18.19 9.88 -1.17
N LYS A 114 -19.17 9.13 -1.64
CA LYS A 114 -19.33 8.80 -3.06
C LYS A 114 -19.38 10.01 -3.98
N ARG A 115 -19.77 11.19 -3.48
CA ARG A 115 -19.82 12.44 -4.26
C ARG A 115 -18.46 13.07 -4.45
N TYR A 116 -17.53 12.83 -3.51
CA TYR A 116 -16.17 13.37 -3.53
C TYR A 116 -15.18 12.36 -4.09
N ASN A 117 -15.47 11.07 -3.95
CA ASN A 117 -14.59 9.97 -4.34
C ASN A 117 -14.69 9.69 -5.84
N HIS A 118 -14.03 10.52 -6.63
CA HIS A 118 -14.08 10.43 -8.08
C HIS A 118 -13.21 9.26 -8.60
N LYS A 119 -13.61 8.63 -9.73
CA LYS A 119 -12.90 7.47 -10.31
C LYS A 119 -11.42 7.74 -10.62
N ILE A 120 -11.07 8.99 -11.03
CA ILE A 120 -9.69 9.36 -11.36
C ILE A 120 -8.84 9.57 -10.10
N HIS A 121 -9.48 9.88 -8.98
CA HIS A 121 -8.83 10.12 -7.69
C HIS A 121 -9.49 9.28 -6.60
N PHE A 122 -9.75 8.01 -6.94
CA PHE A 122 -10.39 7.09 -6.01
C PHE A 122 -9.51 6.87 -4.78
N GLN A 123 -10.11 6.97 -3.61
CA GLN A 123 -9.49 6.64 -2.34
C GLN A 123 -10.47 5.81 -1.51
N ASN A 124 -10.06 4.63 -1.07
CA ASN A 124 -10.80 3.92 -0.04
C ASN A 124 -10.57 4.60 1.32
N ARG A 125 -11.36 4.25 2.32
CA ARG A 125 -11.23 4.81 3.66
C ARG A 125 -11.01 3.71 4.69
N LEU A 126 -10.41 2.59 4.24
CA LEU A 126 -10.06 1.49 5.11
C LEU A 126 -9.05 1.97 6.15
N ARG A 127 -9.26 1.55 7.38
CA ARG A 127 -8.35 1.85 8.48
C ARG A 127 -7.41 0.67 8.70
N HIS A 128 -6.35 0.89 9.44
CA HIS A 128 -5.29 -0.07 9.65
C HIS A 128 -5.83 -1.46 10.04
N PHE A 129 -6.67 -1.53 11.07
CA PHE A 129 -7.24 -2.81 11.53
C PHE A 129 -8.08 -3.54 10.46
N GLU A 130 -8.72 -2.80 9.52
CA GLU A 130 -9.47 -3.42 8.43
C GLU A 130 -8.55 -4.10 7.41
N TYR A 131 -7.37 -3.52 7.16
CA TYR A 131 -6.34 -4.16 6.34
C TYR A 131 -5.79 -5.41 7.04
N ILE A 132 -5.46 -5.33 8.34
CA ILE A 132 -5.01 -6.47 9.12
C ILE A 132 -6.05 -7.59 9.07
N ASP A 133 -7.33 -7.29 9.34
CA ASP A 133 -8.44 -8.26 9.28
C ASP A 133 -8.54 -8.93 7.89
N ILE A 134 -8.38 -8.17 6.80
CA ILE A 134 -8.36 -8.71 5.44
C ILE A 134 -7.19 -9.68 5.26
N PHE A 135 -5.98 -9.27 5.64
CA PHE A 135 -4.78 -10.07 5.42
C PHE A 135 -4.77 -11.34 6.27
N GLU A 136 -5.18 -11.26 7.53
CA GLU A 136 -5.31 -12.43 8.42
C GLU A 136 -6.36 -13.43 7.91
N LYS A 137 -7.50 -12.96 7.41
CA LYS A 137 -8.53 -13.83 6.82
C LYS A 137 -8.07 -14.55 5.55
N ILE A 138 -7.13 -13.98 4.80
CA ILE A 138 -6.51 -14.62 3.64
C ILE A 138 -5.48 -15.67 4.07
N GLY A 139 -4.86 -15.51 5.25
CA GLY A 139 -3.85 -16.43 5.78
C GLY A 139 -2.49 -15.78 6.08
N PHE A 140 -2.33 -14.49 5.82
CA PHE A 140 -1.11 -13.77 6.19
C PHE A 140 -1.00 -13.60 7.71
N ARG A 141 0.24 -13.51 8.18
CA ARG A 141 0.54 -13.19 9.58
C ARG A 141 1.40 -11.92 9.63
N THR A 142 0.95 -10.94 10.40
CA THR A 142 1.74 -9.73 10.66
C THR A 142 2.95 -10.06 11.51
N ILE A 143 4.14 -9.77 11.02
CA ILE A 143 5.42 -9.99 11.71
C ILE A 143 6.05 -8.70 12.22
N LYS A 144 5.71 -7.57 11.60
CA LYS A 144 6.16 -6.25 12.01
C LYS A 144 5.13 -5.20 11.60
N GLU A 145 4.95 -4.21 12.45
CA GLU A 145 4.01 -3.12 12.28
C GLU A 145 4.62 -1.83 12.84
N ASP A 146 4.66 -0.79 12.01
CA ASP A 146 5.09 0.54 12.40
C ASP A 146 3.99 1.54 12.00
N LEU A 147 3.41 2.25 12.98
CA LEU A 147 2.37 3.24 12.75
C LEU A 147 2.92 4.66 12.94
N PHE A 148 2.72 5.49 11.93
CA PHE A 148 3.11 6.90 11.96
C PHE A 148 1.86 7.79 12.02
N TYR A 149 1.79 8.62 13.05
CA TYR A 149 0.67 9.53 13.29
C TYR A 149 1.07 10.95 12.89
N ALA A 150 0.42 11.51 11.88
CA ALA A 150 0.68 12.88 11.44
C ALA A 150 -0.12 13.93 12.23
N GLU A 151 -1.26 13.56 12.80
CA GLU A 151 -2.12 14.47 13.58
C GLU A 151 -2.44 13.90 14.96
N LYS A 152 -2.31 14.76 15.97
CA LYS A 152 -2.71 14.45 17.35
C LYS A 152 -4.21 14.67 17.58
N ASN A 153 -4.87 15.44 16.72
CA ASN A 153 -6.26 15.85 16.88
C ASN A 153 -7.15 15.16 15.85
N ILE A 154 -7.98 14.26 16.33
CA ILE A 154 -9.05 13.67 15.55
C ILE A 154 -10.12 14.73 15.29
N PRO A 155 -10.68 14.86 14.07
CA PRO A 155 -11.76 15.79 13.80
C PRO A 155 -12.91 15.63 14.80
N SER A 156 -13.42 16.74 15.35
CA SER A 156 -14.52 16.73 16.32
C SER A 156 -15.83 16.17 15.77
N LEU A 157 -15.95 16.07 14.46
CA LEU A 157 -17.11 15.53 13.75
C LEU A 157 -16.70 14.33 12.90
N ILE A 158 -16.64 13.16 13.52
CA ILE A 158 -16.52 11.89 12.79
C ILE A 158 -17.93 11.37 12.49
N SER A 159 -18.16 10.93 11.26
CA SER A 159 -19.42 10.28 10.87
C SER A 159 -19.69 9.07 11.76
N ASP A 160 -20.98 8.80 12.05
CA ASP A 160 -21.40 7.62 12.82
C ASP A 160 -20.86 6.30 12.24
N SER A 161 -20.60 6.27 10.93
CA SER A 161 -19.95 5.14 10.26
C SER A 161 -18.56 4.81 10.81
N TYR A 162 -17.93 5.77 11.53
CA TYR A 162 -16.58 5.66 12.08
C TYR A 162 -16.50 5.94 13.59
N LYS A 163 -17.64 6.18 14.26
CA LYS A 163 -17.67 6.49 15.72
C LYS A 163 -17.25 5.32 16.62
N ASN A 164 -17.41 4.10 16.13
CA ASN A 164 -16.99 2.90 16.87
C ASN A 164 -15.50 2.59 16.71
N PHE A 165 -14.76 3.50 16.10
CA PHE A 165 -13.32 3.41 15.98
C PHE A 165 -12.66 3.68 17.34
N ASN A 166 -11.92 2.71 17.84
CA ASN A 166 -11.01 2.96 18.93
C ASN A 166 -9.84 3.80 18.41
N PRO A 167 -9.63 5.05 18.90
CA PRO A 167 -8.55 5.92 18.42
C PRO A 167 -7.15 5.49 18.91
N SER A 168 -7.01 4.32 19.51
CA SER A 168 -5.74 3.76 19.97
C SER A 168 -4.96 2.99 18.89
N TRP A 169 -5.12 3.38 17.63
CA TRP A 169 -4.38 2.85 16.48
C TRP A 169 -3.59 3.93 15.77
#